data_82086024738777b3aad83864f749ed9f
#
_entry.id   82086024738777b3aad83864f749ed9f
#
_cell.length_a   1.000
_cell.length_b   1.000
_cell.length_c   1.000
_cell.angle_alpha   90.00
_cell.angle_beta   90.00
_cell.angle_gamma   90.00
#
_symmetry.space_group_name_H-M   'P 1'
#
loop_
_entity.id
_entity.type
_entity.pdbx_description
1 polymer ?
#
loop_
_entity_poly.entity_id
_entity_poly.type
_entity_poly.pdbx_seq_one_letter_code
_entity_poly.pdbx_strand_id
1 'polypeptide(L)'
;MKEYDIPPEYIKKGRAIAWLSYFGLLLIIPAVIQKDNPYTVFHVKQGMALLIVNLIFIFVCLQVSLPALLCQMVSAVLLIINIVGIINAIMGKVKPLPLIGFIGELLNF
;
A
#
# COMPACT_ATOMS: atom_id res chain seq x y z
N MET A 1 4.15 -14.25 6.61
CA MET A 1 3.11 -13.57 5.85
C MET A 1 2.68 -14.40 4.66
N LYS A 2 1.42 -14.32 4.34
CA LYS A 2 0.83 -15.14 3.29
C LYS A 2 1.17 -14.58 1.91
N GLU A 3 1.51 -15.47 0.99
CA GLU A 3 1.74 -15.12 -0.40
C GLU A 3 0.55 -15.57 -1.23
N TYR A 4 0.07 -14.72 -2.12
CA TYR A 4 -1.12 -15.00 -2.91
C TYR A 4 -0.75 -15.64 -4.24
N ASP A 5 -1.59 -16.59 -4.66
CA ASP A 5 -1.39 -17.33 -5.90
C ASP A 5 -2.13 -16.62 -7.03
N ILE A 6 -1.39 -15.85 -7.82
CA ILE A 6 -1.95 -15.09 -8.94
C ILE A 6 -1.27 -15.54 -10.23
N PRO A 7 -2.03 -15.81 -11.30
CA PRO A 7 -1.44 -16.22 -12.58
C PRO A 7 -0.40 -15.20 -13.09
N PRO A 8 0.72 -15.70 -13.66
CA PRO A 8 1.82 -14.82 -14.10
C PRO A 8 1.41 -13.75 -15.12
N GLU A 9 0.41 -14.00 -15.93
CA GLU A 9 -0.06 -13.04 -16.93
C GLU A 9 -0.60 -11.75 -16.29
N TYR A 10 -1.29 -11.87 -15.16
CA TYR A 10 -1.81 -10.72 -14.42
C TYR A 10 -0.69 -9.95 -13.74
N ILE A 11 0.30 -10.66 -13.22
CA ILE A 11 1.47 -10.04 -12.59
C ILE A 11 2.23 -9.22 -13.63
N LYS A 12 2.49 -9.79 -14.79
CA LYS A 12 3.24 -9.11 -15.85
C LYS A 12 2.54 -7.82 -16.28
N LYS A 13 1.23 -7.86 -16.45
CA LYS A 13 0.44 -6.71 -16.86
C LYS A 13 0.34 -5.68 -15.74
N GLY A 14 0.17 -6.14 -14.49
CA GLY A 14 0.00 -5.26 -13.34
C GLY A 14 1.26 -4.54 -12.91
N ARG A 15 2.43 -5.14 -13.12
CA ARG A 15 3.70 -4.53 -12.71
C ARG A 15 3.92 -3.14 -13.29
N ALA A 16 3.31 -2.86 -14.43
CA ALA A 16 3.49 -1.57 -15.10
C ALA A 16 2.93 -0.41 -14.29
N ILE A 17 1.84 -0.60 -13.55
CA ILE A 17 1.18 0.50 -12.84
C ILE A 17 0.83 0.19 -11.38
N ALA A 18 0.95 -1.06 -10.92
CA ALA A 18 0.57 -1.40 -9.55
C ALA A 18 1.38 -0.62 -8.50
N TRP A 19 2.63 -0.25 -8.80
CA TRP A 19 3.47 0.52 -7.89
C TRP A 19 2.90 1.90 -7.57
N LEU A 20 2.05 2.45 -8.45
CA LEU A 20 1.38 3.72 -8.19
C LEU A 20 0.44 3.65 -6.98
N SER A 21 0.04 2.44 -6.59
CA SER A 21 -0.85 2.25 -5.43
C SER A 21 -0.28 2.80 -4.14
N TYR A 22 1.04 2.96 -4.06
CA TYR A 22 1.72 3.41 -2.85
C TYR A 22 2.02 4.92 -2.86
N PHE A 23 1.50 5.65 -3.82
CA PHE A 23 1.69 7.09 -3.94
C PHE A 23 0.43 7.89 -3.54
N GLY A 24 -0.22 7.49 -2.45
CA GLY A 24 -1.38 8.21 -1.94
C GLY A 24 -2.55 8.20 -2.92
N LEU A 25 -3.05 9.38 -3.28
CA LEU A 25 -4.21 9.48 -4.15
C LEU A 25 -3.97 8.95 -5.57
N LEU A 26 -2.72 8.77 -5.99
CA LEU A 26 -2.42 8.18 -7.30
C LEU A 26 -2.87 6.73 -7.40
N LEU A 27 -3.22 6.09 -6.28
CA LEU A 27 -3.76 4.73 -6.29
C LEU A 27 -5.06 4.62 -7.10
N ILE A 28 -5.74 5.74 -7.32
CA ILE A 28 -6.96 5.77 -8.12
C ILE A 28 -6.67 5.31 -9.55
N ILE A 29 -5.49 5.64 -10.10
CA ILE A 29 -5.14 5.31 -11.47
C ILE A 29 -5.14 3.79 -11.70
N PRO A 30 -4.33 2.99 -10.96
CA PRO A 30 -4.40 1.54 -11.15
C PRO A 30 -5.74 0.94 -10.72
N ALA A 31 -6.39 1.54 -9.72
CA ALA A 31 -7.68 1.04 -9.25
C ALA A 31 -8.77 1.10 -10.33
N VAL A 32 -8.72 2.11 -11.18
CA VAL A 32 -9.70 2.29 -12.25
C VAL A 32 -9.28 1.58 -13.53
N ILE A 33 -8.01 1.73 -13.93
CA ILE A 33 -7.52 1.22 -15.22
C ILE A 33 -7.43 -0.31 -15.22
N GLN A 34 -7.00 -0.91 -14.12
CA GLN A 34 -6.82 -2.36 -14.03
C GLN A 34 -7.67 -2.97 -12.92
N LYS A 35 -8.92 -2.54 -12.80
CA LYS A 35 -9.82 -3.03 -11.76
C LYS A 35 -10.08 -4.54 -11.83
N ASP A 36 -9.89 -5.16 -12.99
CA ASP A 36 -10.11 -6.58 -13.20
C ASP A 36 -8.83 -7.41 -13.03
N ASN A 37 -7.70 -6.77 -12.72
CA ASN A 37 -6.44 -7.45 -12.54
C ASN A 37 -6.22 -7.73 -11.04
N PRO A 38 -6.27 -9.01 -10.61
CA PRO A 38 -6.15 -9.33 -9.18
C PRO A 38 -4.81 -8.91 -8.59
N TYR A 39 -3.73 -8.89 -9.37
CA TYR A 39 -2.43 -8.42 -8.91
C TYR A 39 -2.49 -6.93 -8.57
N THR A 40 -3.03 -6.12 -9.48
CA THR A 40 -3.15 -4.69 -9.29
C THR A 40 -4.11 -4.37 -8.14
N VAL A 41 -5.25 -5.06 -8.07
CA VAL A 41 -6.22 -4.88 -6.98
C VAL A 41 -5.58 -5.20 -5.63
N PHE A 42 -4.75 -6.24 -5.55
CA PHE A 42 -4.04 -6.57 -4.31
C PHE A 42 -3.20 -5.37 -3.85
N HIS A 43 -2.38 -4.80 -4.74
CA HIS A 43 -1.53 -3.66 -4.39
C HIS A 43 -2.33 -2.39 -4.12
N VAL A 44 -3.45 -2.19 -4.82
CA VAL A 44 -4.35 -1.06 -4.53
C VAL A 44 -4.89 -1.16 -3.11
N LYS A 45 -5.30 -2.34 -2.67
CA LYS A 45 -5.78 -2.55 -1.30
C LYS A 45 -4.69 -2.30 -0.27
N GLN A 46 -3.47 -2.75 -0.52
CA GLN A 46 -2.35 -2.50 0.37
C GLN A 46 -2.01 -1.01 0.42
N GLY A 47 -1.99 -0.35 -0.72
CA GLY A 47 -1.76 1.09 -0.80
C GLY A 47 -2.84 1.90 -0.11
N MET A 48 -4.11 1.49 -0.24
CA MET A 48 -5.22 2.13 0.44
C MET A 48 -5.11 1.98 1.96
N ALA A 49 -4.73 0.79 2.45
CA ALA A 49 -4.49 0.58 3.87
C ALA A 49 -3.40 1.51 4.38
N LEU A 50 -2.31 1.65 3.63
CA LEU A 50 -1.22 2.54 4.01
C LEU A 50 -1.68 4.00 4.01
N LEU A 51 -2.47 4.41 3.02
CA LEU A 51 -3.02 5.75 2.95
C LEU A 51 -3.91 6.05 4.16
N ILE A 52 -4.77 5.12 4.53
CA ILE A 52 -5.65 5.28 5.69
C ILE A 52 -4.83 5.46 6.96
N VAL A 53 -3.81 4.61 7.16
CA VAL A 53 -2.93 4.69 8.32
C VAL A 53 -2.21 6.04 8.35
N ASN A 54 -1.70 6.51 7.22
CA ASN A 54 -1.03 7.80 7.13
C ASN A 54 -1.96 8.95 7.49
N LEU A 55 -3.19 8.92 6.98
CA LEU A 55 -4.15 10.00 7.26
C LEU A 55 -4.53 10.04 8.75
N ILE A 56 -4.77 8.88 9.34
CA ILE A 56 -5.07 8.79 10.77
C ILE A 56 -3.88 9.31 11.59
N PHE A 57 -2.67 8.91 11.23
CA PHE A 57 -1.48 9.32 11.94
C PHE A 57 -1.26 10.83 11.85
N ILE A 58 -1.42 11.41 10.67
CA ILE A 58 -1.30 12.87 10.49
C ILE A 58 -2.32 13.60 11.36
N PHE A 59 -3.57 13.12 11.35
CA PHE A 59 -4.62 13.71 12.18
C PHE A 59 -4.25 13.69 13.66
N VAL A 60 -3.77 12.53 14.14
CA VAL A 60 -3.37 12.38 15.55
C VAL A 60 -2.21 13.34 15.88
N CYS A 61 -1.20 13.43 15.03
CA CYS A 61 -0.07 14.33 15.27
C CYS A 61 -0.48 15.81 15.31
N LEU A 62 -1.51 16.19 14.54
CA LEU A 62 -1.99 17.56 14.51
C LEU A 62 -2.93 17.90 15.67
N GLN A 63 -3.75 16.95 16.12
CA GLN A 63 -4.76 17.18 17.14
C GLN A 63 -4.27 16.87 18.55
N VAL A 64 -3.38 15.91 18.68
CA VAL A 64 -2.82 15.53 19.97
C VAL A 64 -1.38 16.07 20.01
N SER A 65 -1.02 16.77 21.06
CA SER A 65 0.31 17.38 21.19
C SER A 65 1.37 16.31 21.45
N LEU A 66 1.64 15.48 20.44
CA LEU A 66 2.69 14.47 20.52
C LEU A 66 4.06 15.12 20.29
N PRO A 67 5.11 14.57 20.91
CA PRO A 67 6.47 15.04 20.64
C PRO A 67 6.80 14.97 19.14
N ALA A 68 7.40 16.02 18.60
CA ALA A 68 7.77 16.06 17.18
C ALA A 68 8.68 14.89 16.80
N LEU A 69 9.59 14.50 17.69
CA LEU A 69 10.48 13.39 17.44
C LEU A 69 9.71 12.09 17.24
N LEU A 70 8.68 11.84 18.05
CA LEU A 70 7.85 10.65 17.90
C LEU A 70 7.13 10.63 16.56
N CYS A 71 6.54 11.75 16.14
CA CYS A 71 5.88 11.86 14.84
C CYS A 71 6.86 11.62 13.69
N GLN A 72 8.08 12.14 13.80
CA GLN A 72 9.11 11.94 12.78
C GLN A 72 9.55 10.48 12.69
N MET A 73 9.72 9.81 13.83
CA MET A 73 10.13 8.41 13.86
C MET A 73 9.07 7.50 13.23
N VAL A 74 7.80 7.72 13.57
CA VAL A 74 6.71 6.93 12.99
C VAL A 74 6.58 7.21 11.49
N SER A 75 6.74 8.46 11.08
CA SER A 75 6.71 8.82 9.66
C SER A 75 7.82 8.12 8.88
N ALA A 76 9.02 7.99 9.47
CA ALA A 76 10.13 7.28 8.84
C ALA A 76 9.79 5.79 8.66
N VAL A 77 9.17 5.18 9.67
CA VAL A 77 8.75 3.77 9.57
C VAL A 77 7.70 3.60 8.47
N LEU A 78 6.72 4.49 8.39
CA LEU A 78 5.69 4.44 7.36
C LEU A 78 6.30 4.62 5.96
N LEU A 79 7.31 5.48 5.84
CA LEU A 79 8.01 5.67 4.56
C LEU A 79 8.73 4.39 4.14
N ILE A 80 9.40 3.72 5.08
CA ILE A 80 10.08 2.45 4.79
C ILE A 80 9.06 1.40 4.32
N ILE A 81 7.90 1.31 4.98
CA ILE A 81 6.83 0.39 4.58
C ILE A 81 6.35 0.73 3.17
N ASN A 82 6.21 2.00 2.86
CA ASN A 82 5.80 2.45 1.54
C ASN A 82 6.81 2.02 0.46
N ILE A 83 8.10 2.18 0.73
CA ILE A 83 9.16 1.76 -0.19
C ILE A 83 9.11 0.25 -0.41
N VAL A 84 8.90 -0.52 0.65
CA VAL A 84 8.76 -1.99 0.54
C VAL A 84 7.60 -2.35 -0.39
N GLY A 85 6.46 -1.65 -0.25
CA GLY A 85 5.31 -1.87 -1.13
C GLY A 85 5.61 -1.58 -2.59
N ILE A 86 6.28 -0.46 -2.86
CA ILE A 86 6.67 -0.07 -4.22
C ILE A 86 7.59 -1.14 -4.83
N ILE A 87 8.60 -1.57 -4.08
CA ILE A 87 9.53 -2.60 -4.56
C ILE A 87 8.79 -3.90 -4.86
N ASN A 88 7.91 -4.34 -3.96
CA ASN A 88 7.13 -5.55 -4.19
C ASN A 88 6.29 -5.46 -5.46
N ALA A 89 5.66 -4.31 -5.69
CA ALA A 89 4.81 -4.10 -6.87
C ALA A 89 5.64 -4.14 -8.16
N ILE A 90 6.82 -3.54 -8.16
CA ILE A 90 7.70 -3.52 -9.34
C ILE A 90 8.28 -4.90 -9.61
N MET A 91 8.61 -5.66 -8.56
CA MET A 91 9.24 -6.97 -8.69
C MET A 91 8.26 -8.11 -8.94
N GLY A 92 6.97 -7.82 -9.00
CA GLY A 92 5.96 -8.86 -9.25
C GLY A 92 5.62 -9.70 -8.04
N LYS A 93 5.92 -9.23 -6.83
CA LYS A 93 5.63 -9.96 -5.60
C LYS A 93 4.22 -9.66 -5.09
N VAL A 94 3.56 -10.69 -4.56
CA VAL A 94 2.20 -10.58 -4.02
C VAL A 94 2.27 -10.87 -2.52
N LYS A 95 2.91 -9.95 -1.80
CA LYS A 95 3.10 -10.07 -0.34
C LYS A 95 2.49 -8.87 0.35
N PRO A 96 1.77 -9.08 1.49
CA PRO A 96 1.24 -7.98 2.28
C PRO A 96 2.36 -7.11 2.84
N LEU A 97 2.05 -5.84 3.08
CA LEU A 97 2.99 -4.93 3.74
C LEU A 97 3.25 -5.39 5.17
N PRO A 98 4.47 -5.20 5.69
CA PRO A 98 4.75 -5.50 7.09
C PRO A 98 3.89 -4.60 7.99
N LEU A 99 3.35 -5.17 9.07
CA LEU A 99 2.54 -4.52 10.10
C LEU A 99 1.18 -4.00 9.62
N ILE A 100 1.06 -3.58 8.36
CA ILE A 100 -0.14 -2.89 7.84
C ILE A 100 -0.93 -3.77 6.87
N GLY A 101 -0.29 -4.79 6.29
CA GLY A 101 -0.89 -5.60 5.23
C GLY A 101 -2.21 -6.26 5.63
N PHE A 102 -2.39 -6.58 6.92
CA PHE A 102 -3.65 -7.19 7.36
C PHE A 102 -4.84 -6.24 7.15
N ILE A 103 -4.63 -4.92 7.21
CA ILE A 103 -5.69 -3.95 6.96
C ILE A 103 -6.11 -4.02 5.50
N GLY A 104 -5.14 -4.13 4.59
CA GLY A 104 -5.44 -4.29 3.17
C GLY A 104 -6.22 -5.56 2.87
N GLU A 105 -5.94 -6.64 3.60
CA GLU A 105 -6.67 -7.89 3.45
C GLU A 105 -8.12 -7.79 3.95
N LEU A 106 -8.39 -6.88 4.89
CA LEU A 106 -9.74 -6.67 5.39
C LEU A 106 -10.60 -5.85 4.43
N LEU A 107 -9.98 -5.10 3.53
CA LEU A 107 -10.71 -4.31 2.55
C LEU A 107 -11.31 -5.24 1.49
N ASN A 108 -12.59 -5.07 1.23
CA ASN A 108 -13.32 -5.94 0.32
C ASN A 108 -13.97 -5.12 -0.79
N PHE A 109 -13.27 -5.05 -1.93
CA PHE A 109 -13.79 -4.39 -3.12
C PHE A 109 -13.27 -4.98 -4.43
#